data_aa10460ff8cfef47cd8d33f06f2c05af
#
_entry.id   aa10460ff8cfef47cd8d33f06f2c05af
#
_cell.length_a   1.000
_cell.length_b   1.000
_cell.length_c   1.000
_cell.angle_alpha   90.00
_cell.angle_beta   90.00
_cell.angle_gamma   90.00
#
_symmetry.space_group_name_H-M   'P 1'
#
loop_
_entity.id
_entity.type
_entity.pdbx_description
1 polymer ?
#
loop_
_entity_poly.entity_id
_entity_poly.type
_entity_poly.pdbx_seq_one_letter_code
_entity_poly.pdbx_strand_id
1 'polypeptide(L)'
;MTAPKLRFKEFDGDWSSNPLGEIIGISSASRVFKEQWQDSGVPFFRTSDVVSIFKNKDNEKAYISLELFEELAKKSGKIKKGDLLVTGGGSIGIPYLVPNDQPLYFKDADLLWLKAAGIIEGSFLYNFFISPKFREYLKSISHTGTISHFTIEQAKATPF
;
A
#
# COMPACT_ATOMS: atom_id res chain seq x y z
N MET A 1 14.40 -13.98 16.48
CA MET A 1 13.69 -12.80 17.00
C MET A 1 13.52 -12.91 18.49
N THR A 2 13.69 -11.84 19.22
CA THR A 2 13.47 -11.78 20.65
C THR A 2 12.02 -11.39 20.95
N ALA A 3 11.56 -11.71 22.17
CA ALA A 3 10.27 -11.27 22.65
C ALA A 3 10.30 -9.75 22.91
N PRO A 4 9.17 -9.05 22.76
CA PRO A 4 9.09 -7.64 23.17
C PRO A 4 9.28 -7.50 24.67
N LYS A 5 9.92 -6.39 25.10
CA LYS A 5 10.15 -6.12 26.52
C LYS A 5 8.86 -5.88 27.29
N LEU A 6 7.88 -5.26 26.64
CA LEU A 6 6.57 -4.97 27.21
C LEU A 6 5.50 -5.66 26.38
N ARG A 7 4.62 -6.40 27.03
CA ARG A 7 3.46 -7.04 26.41
C ARG A 7 2.43 -7.41 27.46
N PHE A 8 1.23 -7.66 27.01
CA PHE A 8 0.16 -8.15 27.87
C PHE A 8 0.42 -9.62 28.24
N LYS A 9 -0.04 -9.99 29.41
CA LYS A 9 0.22 -11.34 29.98
C LYS A 9 -0.34 -12.49 29.16
N GLU A 10 -1.42 -12.24 28.42
CA GLU A 10 -2.06 -13.22 27.56
C GLU A 10 -1.26 -13.57 26.30
N PHE A 11 -0.21 -12.79 26.00
CA PHE A 11 0.66 -13.05 24.85
C PHE A 11 2.00 -13.59 25.33
N ASP A 12 2.41 -14.73 24.77
CA ASP A 12 3.71 -15.35 25.05
C ASP A 12 4.43 -15.70 23.75
N GLY A 13 5.62 -16.27 23.86
CA GLY A 13 6.45 -16.63 22.72
C GLY A 13 7.24 -15.45 22.15
N ASP A 14 8.09 -15.74 21.18
CA ASP A 14 8.91 -14.76 20.50
C ASP A 14 8.20 -14.21 19.27
N TRP A 15 8.57 -12.98 18.89
CA TRP A 15 8.13 -12.44 17.61
C TRP A 15 8.87 -13.15 16.49
N SER A 16 8.16 -13.44 15.41
CA SER A 16 8.74 -14.00 14.19
C SER A 16 8.79 -12.91 13.12
N SER A 17 9.69 -13.08 12.17
CA SER A 17 9.78 -12.22 11.00
C SER A 17 9.75 -13.08 9.74
N ASN A 18 8.87 -12.71 8.81
CA ASN A 18 8.74 -13.40 7.53
C ASN A 18 8.66 -12.36 6.42
N PRO A 19 9.06 -12.72 5.17
CA PRO A 19 8.83 -11.84 4.04
C PRO A 19 7.34 -11.55 3.90
N LEU A 20 6.99 -10.28 3.72
CA LEU A 20 5.60 -9.84 3.67
C LEU A 20 4.79 -10.56 2.59
N GLY A 21 5.41 -10.86 1.46
CA GLY A 21 4.76 -11.58 0.35
C GLY A 21 4.38 -13.02 0.66
N GLU A 22 4.91 -13.61 1.72
CA GLU A 22 4.51 -14.95 2.19
C GLU A 22 3.25 -14.89 3.06
N ILE A 23 2.90 -13.70 3.55
CA ILE A 23 1.78 -13.49 4.45
C ILE A 23 0.56 -12.97 3.69
N ILE A 24 0.75 -11.98 2.81
CA ILE A 24 -0.32 -11.34 2.06
C ILE A 24 0.00 -11.27 0.57
N GLY A 25 -1.04 -11.12 -0.26
CA GLY A 25 -0.88 -10.84 -1.68
C GLY A 25 -0.48 -9.38 -1.89
N ILE A 26 0.44 -9.16 -2.82
CA ILE A 26 0.89 -7.83 -3.23
C ILE A 26 0.85 -7.77 -4.75
N SER A 27 0.17 -6.76 -5.29
CA SER A 27 -0.01 -6.62 -6.73
C SER A 27 -0.05 -5.16 -7.16
N SER A 28 -0.03 -4.95 -8.46
CA SER A 28 -0.27 -3.66 -9.07
C SER A 28 -1.67 -3.62 -9.68
N ALA A 29 -2.02 -2.50 -10.30
CA ALA A 29 -3.28 -2.30 -11.00
C ALA A 29 -3.13 -2.56 -12.49
N SER A 30 -4.24 -2.77 -13.18
CA SER A 30 -4.30 -2.65 -14.64
C SER A 30 -4.16 -1.19 -15.02
N ARG A 31 -3.47 -0.95 -16.13
CA ARG A 31 -3.20 0.42 -16.58
C ARG A 31 -4.48 1.17 -16.95
N VAL A 32 -4.59 2.40 -16.46
CA VAL A 32 -5.63 3.36 -16.85
C VAL A 32 -4.95 4.49 -17.60
N PHE A 33 -5.44 4.80 -18.79
CA PHE A 33 -4.87 5.88 -19.61
C PHE A 33 -5.43 7.23 -19.18
N LYS A 34 -4.66 8.28 -19.35
CA LYS A 34 -5.03 9.63 -18.93
C LYS A 34 -6.35 10.09 -19.56
N GLU A 35 -6.62 9.68 -20.79
CA GLU A 35 -7.85 9.98 -21.51
C GLU A 35 -9.10 9.41 -20.83
N GLN A 36 -8.92 8.40 -19.98
CA GLN A 36 -10.01 7.76 -19.23
C GLN A 36 -10.29 8.44 -17.89
N TRP A 37 -9.48 9.42 -17.50
CA TRP A 37 -9.70 10.16 -16.27
C TRP A 37 -10.90 11.10 -16.43
N GLN A 38 -11.66 11.29 -15.37
CA GLN A 38 -12.86 12.11 -15.34
C GLN A 38 -12.85 13.04 -14.13
N ASP A 39 -13.78 13.97 -14.10
CA ASP A 39 -13.96 14.92 -12.99
C ASP A 39 -14.79 14.33 -11.84
N SER A 40 -15.46 13.23 -12.07
CA SER A 40 -16.29 12.54 -11.07
C SER A 40 -16.35 11.05 -11.36
N GLY A 41 -16.81 10.27 -10.37
CA GLY A 41 -16.98 8.83 -10.50
C GLY A 41 -16.24 8.10 -9.39
N VAL A 42 -15.52 7.03 -9.74
CA VAL A 42 -14.72 6.26 -8.79
C VAL A 42 -13.38 6.96 -8.57
N PRO A 43 -12.98 7.24 -7.32
CA PRO A 43 -11.66 7.83 -7.05
C PRO A 43 -10.52 7.00 -7.66
N PHE A 44 -9.62 7.69 -8.32
CA PHE A 44 -8.44 7.11 -8.96
C PHE A 44 -7.19 7.70 -8.31
N PHE A 45 -6.52 6.93 -7.49
CA PHE A 45 -5.39 7.40 -6.69
C PHE A 45 -4.07 7.28 -7.44
N ARG A 46 -3.27 8.33 -7.32
CA ARG A 46 -1.88 8.40 -7.76
C ARG A 46 -1.00 8.59 -6.53
N THR A 47 0.32 8.57 -6.71
CA THR A 47 1.27 8.87 -5.63
C THR A 47 0.93 10.20 -4.94
N SER A 48 0.63 11.25 -5.73
CA SER A 48 0.30 12.57 -5.17
C SER A 48 -0.91 12.54 -4.25
N ASP A 49 -1.89 11.71 -4.53
CA ASP A 49 -3.10 11.61 -3.71
C ASP A 49 -2.77 10.97 -2.35
N VAL A 50 -2.01 9.89 -2.36
CA VAL A 50 -1.60 9.21 -1.12
C VAL A 50 -0.71 10.11 -0.26
N VAL A 51 0.27 10.78 -0.87
CA VAL A 51 1.16 11.70 -0.16
C VAL A 51 0.38 12.87 0.44
N SER A 52 -0.57 13.43 -0.30
CA SER A 52 -1.39 14.55 0.18
C SER A 52 -2.25 14.16 1.37
N ILE A 53 -2.87 12.97 1.32
CA ILE A 53 -3.63 12.44 2.44
C ILE A 53 -2.72 12.24 3.66
N PHE A 54 -1.55 11.67 3.45
CA PHE A 54 -0.57 11.41 4.52
C PHE A 54 -0.12 12.71 5.20
N LYS A 55 0.05 13.78 4.42
CA LYS A 55 0.44 15.10 4.91
C LYS A 55 -0.74 15.98 5.32
N ASN A 56 -1.95 15.47 5.22
CA ASN A 56 -3.19 16.23 5.50
C ASN A 56 -3.27 17.52 4.68
N LYS A 57 -3.02 17.39 3.37
CA LYS A 57 -3.07 18.51 2.41
C LYS A 57 -4.08 18.21 1.31
N ASP A 58 -4.57 19.27 0.68
CA ASP A 58 -5.45 19.15 -0.48
C ASP A 58 -4.66 18.74 -1.72
N ASN A 59 -5.31 18.04 -2.63
CA ASN A 59 -4.75 17.66 -3.92
C ASN A 59 -5.87 17.62 -4.96
N GLU A 60 -5.51 17.94 -6.20
CA GLU A 60 -6.44 17.79 -7.32
C GLU A 60 -6.73 16.29 -7.52
N LYS A 61 -8.01 15.94 -7.49
CA LYS A 61 -8.44 14.53 -7.55
C LYS A 61 -8.73 14.08 -8.96
N ALA A 62 -8.42 12.81 -9.24
CA ALA A 62 -8.79 12.15 -10.48
C ALA A 62 -9.81 11.05 -10.19
N TYR A 63 -10.62 10.75 -11.19
CA TYR A 63 -11.67 9.75 -11.12
C TYR A 63 -11.71 8.95 -12.41
N ILE A 64 -12.32 7.76 -12.34
CA ILE A 64 -12.65 6.96 -13.52
C ILE A 64 -14.14 6.64 -13.49
N SER A 65 -14.71 6.23 -14.63
CA SER A 65 -16.12 5.84 -14.67
C SER A 65 -16.36 4.56 -13.87
N LEU A 66 -17.57 4.40 -13.35
CA LEU A 66 -17.97 3.16 -12.67
C LEU A 66 -17.89 1.96 -13.63
N GLU A 67 -18.25 2.15 -14.88
CA GLU A 67 -18.15 1.12 -15.93
C GLU A 67 -16.72 0.62 -16.09
N LEU A 68 -15.76 1.53 -16.21
CA LEU A 68 -14.35 1.18 -16.36
C LEU A 68 -13.87 0.47 -15.08
N PHE A 69 -14.23 0.98 -13.91
CA PHE A 69 -13.88 0.36 -12.63
C PHE A 69 -14.37 -1.10 -12.57
N GLU A 70 -15.62 -1.34 -12.91
CA GLU A 70 -16.20 -2.69 -12.88
C GLU A 70 -15.46 -3.63 -13.84
N GLU A 71 -15.10 -3.16 -15.01
CA GLU A 71 -14.34 -3.91 -15.99
C GLU A 71 -12.94 -4.28 -15.46
N LEU A 72 -12.24 -3.32 -14.88
CA LEU A 72 -10.90 -3.53 -14.31
C LEU A 72 -10.95 -4.43 -13.09
N ALA A 73 -11.97 -4.28 -12.26
CA ALA A 73 -12.14 -5.09 -11.05
C ALA A 73 -12.40 -6.56 -11.34
N LYS A 74 -12.96 -6.88 -12.50
CA LYS A 74 -13.12 -8.28 -12.94
C LYS A 74 -11.77 -8.98 -13.13
N LYS A 75 -10.75 -8.22 -13.52
CA LYS A 75 -9.39 -8.75 -13.76
C LYS A 75 -8.56 -8.79 -12.49
N SER A 76 -8.56 -7.72 -11.73
CA SER A 76 -7.64 -7.54 -10.59
C SER A 76 -8.29 -7.73 -9.22
N GLY A 77 -9.62 -7.83 -9.14
CA GLY A 77 -10.35 -7.83 -7.88
C GLY A 77 -10.63 -6.41 -7.39
N LYS A 78 -11.29 -6.33 -6.25
CA LYS A 78 -11.68 -5.07 -5.62
C LYS A 78 -10.88 -4.82 -4.36
N ILE A 79 -10.44 -3.58 -4.18
CA ILE A 79 -9.79 -3.12 -2.96
C ILE A 79 -10.81 -3.14 -1.83
N LYS A 80 -10.40 -3.62 -0.65
CA LYS A 80 -11.29 -3.79 0.51
C LYS A 80 -10.82 -2.95 1.68
N LYS A 81 -11.76 -2.64 2.58
CA LYS A 81 -11.44 -2.03 3.87
C LYS A 81 -10.35 -2.87 4.57
N GLY A 82 -9.30 -2.21 5.04
CA GLY A 82 -8.18 -2.86 5.70
C GLY A 82 -7.02 -3.22 4.79
N ASP A 83 -7.19 -3.11 3.48
CA ASP A 83 -6.05 -3.18 2.54
C ASP A 83 -5.21 -1.90 2.63
N LEU A 84 -3.98 -1.96 2.17
CA LEU A 84 -3.12 -0.79 2.04
C LEU A 84 -2.74 -0.53 0.60
N LEU A 85 -2.62 0.75 0.27
CA LEU A 85 -1.93 1.20 -0.94
C LEU A 85 -0.64 1.87 -0.48
N VAL A 86 0.48 1.48 -1.06
CA VAL A 86 1.81 1.99 -0.67
C VAL A 86 2.49 2.59 -1.88
N THR A 87 3.07 3.77 -1.73
CA THR A 87 3.74 4.43 -2.85
C THR A 87 4.98 3.67 -3.29
N GLY A 88 5.06 3.38 -4.59
CA GLY A 88 6.18 2.66 -5.20
C GLY A 88 6.98 3.53 -6.17
N GLY A 89 6.49 4.72 -6.50
CA GLY A 89 7.17 5.69 -7.34
C GLY A 89 7.02 7.10 -6.78
N GLY A 90 7.97 7.97 -7.05
CA GLY A 90 8.00 9.31 -6.45
C GLY A 90 8.43 9.25 -4.99
N SER A 91 7.61 9.70 -4.07
CA SER A 91 7.85 9.53 -2.62
C SER A 91 7.57 8.09 -2.23
N ILE A 92 8.58 7.34 -1.85
CA ILE A 92 8.55 5.89 -1.69
C ILE A 92 8.08 5.46 -0.30
N GLY A 93 7.24 4.40 -0.28
CA GLY A 93 6.88 3.71 0.97
C GLY A 93 5.87 4.43 1.84
N ILE A 94 5.11 5.37 1.29
CA ILE A 94 4.06 6.07 2.03
C ILE A 94 2.78 5.24 1.99
N PRO A 95 2.22 4.84 3.15
CA PRO A 95 1.04 3.99 3.19
C PRO A 95 -0.27 4.78 3.21
N TYR A 96 -1.30 4.18 2.63
CA TYR A 96 -2.68 4.61 2.76
C TYR A 96 -3.52 3.41 3.22
N LEU A 97 -4.15 3.52 4.37
CA LEU A 97 -5.05 2.49 4.89
C LEU A 97 -6.46 2.71 4.34
N VAL A 98 -6.97 1.73 3.62
CA VAL A 98 -8.29 1.82 3.00
C VAL A 98 -9.37 1.79 4.07
N PRO A 99 -10.18 2.85 4.20
CA PRO A 99 -11.08 3.01 5.35
C PRO A 99 -12.45 2.33 5.20
N ASN A 100 -12.84 1.95 3.99
CA ASN A 100 -14.16 1.36 3.72
C ASN A 100 -14.13 0.54 2.43
N ASP A 101 -15.25 -0.07 2.07
CA ASP A 101 -15.38 -0.92 0.89
C ASP A 101 -15.92 -0.18 -0.35
N GLN A 102 -15.93 1.15 -0.33
CA GLN A 102 -16.36 1.92 -1.49
C GLN A 102 -15.40 1.74 -2.67
N PRO A 103 -15.90 1.83 -3.90
CA PRO A 103 -15.06 1.68 -5.08
C PRO A 103 -13.86 2.62 -5.06
N LEU A 104 -12.68 2.05 -5.32
CA LEU A 104 -11.40 2.77 -5.36
C LEU A 104 -10.49 2.06 -6.35
N TYR A 105 -9.83 2.82 -7.20
CA TYR A 105 -8.80 2.28 -8.08
C TYR A 105 -7.54 3.13 -7.99
N PHE A 106 -6.44 2.66 -8.59
CA PHE A 106 -5.17 3.36 -8.46
C PHE A 106 -4.30 3.19 -9.70
N LYS A 107 -3.33 4.10 -9.84
CA LYS A 107 -2.43 4.12 -10.98
C LYS A 107 -1.35 3.05 -10.83
N ASP A 108 -1.21 2.21 -11.85
CA ASP A 108 -0.11 1.26 -11.96
C ASP A 108 1.24 1.98 -11.91
N ALA A 109 2.26 1.29 -11.43
CA ALA A 109 3.62 1.81 -11.22
C ALA A 109 3.75 2.93 -10.16
N ASP A 110 2.65 3.62 -9.81
CA ASP A 110 2.66 4.62 -8.73
C ASP A 110 2.48 3.98 -7.36
N LEU A 111 1.50 3.08 -7.25
CA LEU A 111 1.10 2.47 -5.99
C LEU A 111 1.15 0.96 -6.07
N LEU A 112 1.38 0.34 -4.92
CA LEU A 112 1.29 -1.11 -4.72
C LEU A 112 0.07 -1.41 -3.86
N TRP A 113 -0.64 -2.48 -4.18
CA TRP A 113 -1.80 -2.93 -3.43
C TRP A 113 -1.43 -4.10 -2.53
N LEU A 114 -1.50 -3.87 -1.23
CA LEU A 114 -1.24 -4.87 -0.20
C LEU A 114 -2.57 -5.41 0.29
N LYS A 115 -2.84 -6.67 -0.03
CA LYS A 115 -4.13 -7.33 0.24
C LYS A 115 -4.16 -7.88 1.67
N ALA A 116 -4.19 -6.97 2.63
CA ALA A 116 -4.07 -7.27 4.05
C ALA A 116 -5.40 -7.61 4.71
N ALA A 117 -6.54 -7.19 4.15
CA ALA A 117 -7.86 -7.34 4.75
C ALA A 117 -8.14 -8.80 5.14
N GLY A 118 -8.50 -9.02 6.41
CA GLY A 118 -8.78 -10.35 6.93
C GLY A 118 -7.55 -11.21 7.25
N ILE A 119 -6.34 -10.70 7.03
CA ILE A 119 -5.08 -11.44 7.23
C ILE A 119 -4.21 -10.73 8.27
N ILE A 120 -3.94 -9.45 8.06
CA ILE A 120 -3.19 -8.60 8.99
C ILE A 120 -4.07 -7.43 9.37
N GLU A 121 -4.04 -7.04 10.65
CA GLU A 121 -4.72 -5.82 11.08
C GLU A 121 -4.11 -4.62 10.31
N GLY A 122 -4.96 -3.91 9.56
CA GLY A 122 -4.49 -2.84 8.66
C GLY A 122 -3.75 -1.72 9.37
N SER A 123 -4.20 -1.32 10.55
CA SER A 123 -3.52 -0.28 11.32
C SER A 123 -2.14 -0.72 11.79
N PHE A 124 -1.98 -2.00 12.13
CA PHE A 124 -0.66 -2.54 12.50
C PHE A 124 0.30 -2.50 11.32
N LEU A 125 -0.15 -2.93 10.15
CA LEU A 125 0.66 -2.88 8.94
C LEU A 125 0.96 -1.44 8.51
N TYR A 126 -0.01 -0.53 8.63
CA TYR A 126 0.20 0.90 8.38
C TYR A 126 1.33 1.45 9.26
N ASN A 127 1.28 1.16 10.55
CA ASN A 127 2.30 1.63 11.49
C ASN A 127 3.67 1.04 11.20
N PHE A 128 3.74 -0.19 10.71
CA PHE A 128 5.00 -0.77 10.25
C PHE A 128 5.63 0.08 9.14
N PHE A 129 4.84 0.50 8.14
CA PHE A 129 5.35 1.28 7.01
C PHE A 129 5.84 2.68 7.39
N ILE A 130 5.37 3.23 8.50
CA ILE A 130 5.87 4.51 9.01
C ILE A 130 6.96 4.35 10.08
N SER A 131 7.35 3.11 10.41
CA SER A 131 8.32 2.81 11.46
C SER A 131 9.76 2.99 11.00
N PRO A 132 10.69 3.21 11.95
CA PRO A 132 12.12 3.23 11.63
C PRO A 132 12.62 1.92 11.02
N LYS A 133 12.08 0.78 11.42
CA LYS A 133 12.47 -0.54 10.90
C LYS A 133 12.26 -0.63 9.39
N PHE A 134 11.13 -0.16 8.89
CA PHE A 134 10.87 -0.15 7.45
C PHE A 134 11.81 0.82 6.74
N ARG A 135 12.08 2.00 7.33
CA ARG A 135 13.03 2.97 6.75
C ARG A 135 14.43 2.40 6.64
N GLU A 136 14.87 1.63 7.63
CA GLU A 136 16.15 0.93 7.59
C GLU A 136 16.17 -0.10 6.45
N TYR A 137 15.09 -0.83 6.26
CA TYR A 137 14.96 -1.77 5.15
C TYR A 137 15.09 -1.05 3.80
N LEU A 138 14.39 0.07 3.62
CA LEU A 138 14.50 0.86 2.38
C LEU A 138 15.93 1.31 2.11
N LYS A 139 16.67 1.72 3.13
CA LYS A 139 18.08 2.08 3.00
C LYS A 139 18.93 0.88 2.58
N SER A 140 18.64 -0.30 3.12
CA SER A 140 19.40 -1.51 2.83
C SER A 140 19.28 -1.96 1.39
N ILE A 141 18.18 -1.68 0.72
CA ILE A 141 17.94 -2.05 -0.68
C ILE A 141 18.28 -0.93 -1.66
N SER A 142 18.77 0.21 -1.17
CA SER A 142 19.18 1.34 -2.00
C SER A 142 20.65 1.19 -2.38
N HIS A 143 20.96 1.26 -3.68
CA HIS A 143 22.32 1.11 -4.17
C HIS A 143 23.14 2.40 -4.17
N THR A 144 22.48 3.56 -4.16
CA THR A 144 23.13 4.86 -4.29
C THR A 144 22.75 5.85 -3.20
N GLY A 145 22.23 5.36 -2.05
CA GLY A 145 21.73 6.22 -0.99
C GLY A 145 20.33 6.76 -1.26
N THR A 146 19.83 6.67 -2.48
CA THR A 146 18.47 7.01 -2.88
C THR A 146 17.80 5.82 -3.56
N ILE A 147 16.52 5.63 -3.28
CA ILE A 147 15.70 4.61 -3.93
C ILE A 147 14.71 5.32 -4.87
N SER A 148 14.72 4.94 -6.15
CA SER A 148 13.83 5.54 -7.15
C SER A 148 12.48 4.84 -7.27
N HIS A 149 12.43 3.55 -6.95
CA HIS A 149 11.21 2.75 -6.99
C HIS A 149 11.20 1.74 -5.86
N PHE A 150 10.00 1.47 -5.35
CA PHE A 150 9.72 0.37 -4.45
C PHE A 150 8.85 -0.61 -5.23
N THR A 151 9.47 -1.70 -5.67
CA THR A 151 8.84 -2.67 -6.59
C THR A 151 8.01 -3.71 -5.83
N ILE A 152 7.15 -4.43 -6.58
CA ILE A 152 6.39 -5.56 -6.02
C ILE A 152 7.33 -6.59 -5.39
N GLU A 153 8.43 -6.92 -6.05
CA GLU A 153 9.39 -7.91 -5.53
C GLU A 153 10.06 -7.43 -4.23
N GLN A 154 10.40 -6.16 -4.15
CA GLN A 154 10.95 -5.56 -2.93
C GLN A 154 9.93 -5.52 -1.81
N ALA A 155 8.67 -5.22 -2.14
CA ALA A 155 7.58 -5.24 -1.17
C ALA A 155 7.33 -6.64 -0.62
N LYS A 156 7.34 -7.66 -1.49
CA LYS A 156 7.21 -9.06 -1.08
C LYS A 156 8.36 -9.51 -0.20
N ALA A 157 9.57 -9.02 -0.45
CA ALA A 157 10.77 -9.37 0.31
C ALA A 157 10.90 -8.60 1.63
N THR A 158 10.03 -7.62 1.88
CA THR A 158 10.08 -6.80 3.08
C THR A 158 9.97 -7.66 4.35
N PRO A 159 10.94 -7.60 5.27
CA PRO A 159 10.84 -8.33 6.54
C PRO A 159 9.74 -7.73 7.42
N PHE A 160 8.81 -8.56 7.83
CA PHE A 160 7.65 -8.11 8.62
C PHE A 160 7.43 -9.00 9.85
#